data_aaf72002d13749efd666ad0df388bbb7
#
_entry.id   aaf72002d13749efd666ad0df388bbb7
#
_cell.length_a   1.000
_cell.length_b   1.000
_cell.length_c   1.000
_cell.angle_alpha   90.00
_cell.angle_beta   90.00
_cell.angle_gamma   90.00
#
_symmetry.space_group_name_H-M   'P 1'
#
loop_
_entity.id
_entity.type
_entity.pdbx_description
1 polymer ?
#
loop_
_entity_poly.entity_id
_entity_poly.type
_entity_poly.pdbx_seq_one_letter_code
_entity_poly.pdbx_strand_id
1 'polypeptide(L)'
;PDAESVALAWRFPGAADKDVETLQVVSQILYNGQAGLFDLDLTQQQKTLSSYCYPLTMSDYSALLMQGRPKQGQTLDEVKDLMLGELKKLRDGDFDEKMLEANINNFKLYQMQQLENNDARADMFVQSFVNGSDWADEVTALNRMSKLTKNDIVAFANKYLKDDNYAVIYKRQGKDPNEKKMP
;
A
#
# COMPACT_ATOMS: atom_id res chain seq x y z
N PRO A 1 25.69 10.24 -3.37
CA PRO A 1 24.75 9.80 -4.39
C PRO A 1 23.72 8.89 -3.74
N ASP A 2 22.45 9.23 -3.96
CA ASP A 2 21.35 8.47 -3.39
C ASP A 2 21.28 7.07 -4.03
N ALA A 3 20.87 6.08 -3.25
CA ALA A 3 20.69 4.72 -3.75
C ALA A 3 19.61 4.66 -4.85
N GLU A 4 19.82 3.79 -5.82
CA GLU A 4 18.84 3.51 -6.86
C GLU A 4 17.57 2.91 -6.27
N SER A 5 16.44 3.21 -6.89
CA SER A 5 15.14 2.63 -6.52
C SER A 5 14.16 2.66 -7.69
N VAL A 6 13.19 1.77 -7.64
CA VAL A 6 12.01 1.81 -8.52
C VAL A 6 10.76 1.99 -7.67
N ALA A 7 9.87 2.87 -8.13
CA ALA A 7 8.57 3.08 -7.50
C ALA A 7 7.45 2.82 -8.51
N LEU A 8 6.38 2.18 -8.05
CA LEU A 8 5.15 1.91 -8.80
C LEU A 8 3.99 2.58 -8.08
N ALA A 9 3.03 3.13 -8.82
CA ALA A 9 1.87 3.78 -8.23
C ALA A 9 0.60 3.49 -9.02
N TRP A 10 -0.44 3.04 -8.33
CA TRP A 10 -1.81 2.89 -8.84
C TRP A 10 -2.70 3.96 -8.22
N ARG A 11 -3.60 4.52 -9.02
CA ARG A 11 -4.54 5.55 -8.57
C ARG A 11 -5.84 4.93 -8.08
N PHE A 12 -6.39 5.52 -7.01
CA PHE A 12 -7.65 5.16 -6.37
C PHE A 12 -8.55 6.38 -6.16
N PRO A 13 -9.82 6.18 -5.79
CA PRO A 13 -10.71 7.25 -5.37
C PRO A 13 -10.16 8.03 -4.17
N GLY A 14 -10.79 9.16 -3.86
CA GLY A 14 -10.46 9.97 -2.68
C GLY A 14 -10.78 9.30 -1.35
N ALA A 15 -10.25 9.87 -0.29
CA ALA A 15 -10.27 9.31 1.07
C ALA A 15 -11.66 8.93 1.60
N ALA A 16 -12.71 9.65 1.19
CA ALA A 16 -14.09 9.37 1.62
C ALA A 16 -14.74 8.15 0.92
N ASP A 17 -14.10 7.59 -0.10
CA ASP A 17 -14.62 6.42 -0.82
C ASP A 17 -14.35 5.14 -0.03
N LYS A 18 -15.37 4.25 0.04
CA LYS A 18 -15.27 2.96 0.75
C LYS A 18 -14.24 2.00 0.17
N ASP A 19 -13.90 2.15 -1.11
CA ASP A 19 -12.81 1.37 -1.72
C ASP A 19 -11.44 1.68 -1.05
N VAL A 20 -11.28 2.85 -0.42
CA VAL A 20 -10.06 3.20 0.32
C VAL A 20 -9.90 2.38 1.60
N GLU A 21 -10.99 1.96 2.24
CA GLU A 21 -10.94 1.02 3.37
C GLU A 21 -10.35 -0.32 2.94
N THR A 22 -10.81 -0.84 1.80
CA THR A 22 -10.27 -2.08 1.21
C THR A 22 -8.81 -1.90 0.77
N LEU A 23 -8.45 -0.74 0.24
CA LEU A 23 -7.07 -0.40 -0.12
C LEU A 23 -6.13 -0.50 1.09
N GLN A 24 -6.57 -0.03 2.26
CA GLN A 24 -5.77 -0.16 3.49
C GLN A 24 -5.52 -1.62 3.85
N VAL A 25 -6.54 -2.47 3.79
CA VAL A 25 -6.39 -3.92 4.05
C VAL A 25 -5.46 -4.58 3.03
N VAL A 26 -5.64 -4.29 1.75
CA VAL A 26 -4.79 -4.79 0.66
C VAL A 26 -3.33 -4.38 0.87
N SER A 27 -3.08 -3.13 1.26
CA SER A 27 -1.72 -2.66 1.51
C SER A 27 -1.03 -3.43 2.64
N GLN A 28 -1.77 -3.79 3.71
CA GLN A 28 -1.26 -4.57 4.83
C GLN A 28 -1.03 -6.05 4.49
N ILE A 29 -1.82 -6.62 3.58
CA ILE A 29 -1.56 -7.97 3.05
C ILE A 29 -0.28 -7.97 2.21
N LEU A 30 -0.04 -6.92 1.44
CA LEU A 30 1.19 -6.77 0.64
C LEU A 30 2.41 -6.49 1.52
N TYR A 31 2.29 -5.58 2.47
CA TYR A 31 3.39 -5.17 3.33
C TYR A 31 2.88 -4.62 4.67
N ASN A 32 3.31 -5.20 5.76
CA ASN A 32 3.01 -4.74 7.12
C ASN A 32 4.27 -4.67 8.02
N GLY A 33 5.45 -4.88 7.45
CA GLY A 33 6.74 -4.86 8.15
C GLY A 33 7.07 -6.17 8.90
N GLN A 34 6.24 -7.20 8.82
CA GLN A 34 6.43 -8.46 9.53
C GLN A 34 6.10 -9.69 8.67
N ALA A 35 4.90 -9.77 8.12
CA ALA A 35 4.35 -10.96 7.50
C ALA A 35 3.47 -10.67 6.27
N GLY A 36 3.63 -9.52 5.62
CA GLY A 36 3.04 -9.24 4.31
C GLY A 36 3.77 -10.03 3.21
N LEU A 37 3.19 -10.10 2.02
CA LEU A 37 3.79 -10.81 0.88
C LEU A 37 5.20 -10.28 0.57
N PHE A 38 5.40 -8.96 0.60
CA PHE A 38 6.73 -8.36 0.40
C PHE A 38 7.69 -8.71 1.53
N ASP A 39 7.19 -8.77 2.77
CA ASP A 39 8.02 -9.13 3.91
C ASP A 39 8.52 -10.57 3.78
N LEU A 40 7.61 -11.51 3.52
CA LEU A 40 7.91 -12.94 3.48
C LEU A 40 8.70 -13.33 2.23
N ASP A 41 8.28 -12.84 1.07
CA ASP A 41 8.77 -13.36 -0.21
C ASP A 41 9.90 -12.54 -0.83
N LEU A 42 10.02 -11.26 -0.49
CA LEU A 42 11.06 -10.39 -1.03
C LEU A 42 12.12 -10.05 0.00
N THR A 43 11.73 -9.55 1.18
CA THR A 43 12.68 -9.05 2.18
C THR A 43 13.33 -10.19 2.96
N GLN A 44 12.54 -11.11 3.55
CA GLN A 44 13.08 -12.24 4.34
C GLN A 44 13.87 -13.22 3.47
N GLN A 45 13.45 -13.41 2.22
CA GLN A 45 14.20 -14.23 1.25
C GLN A 45 15.36 -13.47 0.59
N GLN A 46 15.60 -12.21 0.99
CA GLN A 46 16.67 -11.39 0.45
C GLN A 46 16.66 -11.28 -1.09
N LYS A 47 15.47 -11.29 -1.71
CA LYS A 47 15.33 -11.11 -3.16
C LYS A 47 15.52 -9.67 -3.59
N THR A 48 15.27 -8.71 -2.71
CA THR A 48 15.57 -7.29 -2.89
C THR A 48 16.39 -6.78 -1.70
N LEU A 49 17.01 -5.62 -1.82
CA LEU A 49 17.64 -4.96 -0.66
C LEU A 49 16.56 -4.48 0.33
N SER A 50 15.50 -3.89 -0.20
CA SER A 50 14.28 -3.55 0.56
C SER A 50 13.11 -3.39 -0.39
N SER A 51 11.92 -3.75 0.05
CA SER A 51 10.68 -3.46 -0.67
C SER A 51 9.58 -3.16 0.34
N TYR A 52 8.73 -2.19 0.02
CA TYR A 52 7.61 -1.78 0.86
C TYR A 52 6.46 -1.26 0.02
N CYS A 53 5.28 -1.29 0.61
CA CYS A 53 4.04 -0.86 0.01
C CYS A 53 3.23 -0.09 1.04
N TYR A 54 2.62 1.03 0.63
CA TYR A 54 1.77 1.83 1.51
C TYR A 54 0.74 2.62 0.71
N PRO A 55 -0.46 2.87 1.28
CA PRO A 55 -1.44 3.76 0.68
C PRO A 55 -1.07 5.21 0.98
N LEU A 56 -1.20 6.07 0.00
CA LEU A 56 -1.21 7.52 0.15
C LEU A 56 -2.65 7.99 -0.02
N THR A 57 -3.27 8.43 1.07
CA THR A 57 -4.68 8.81 1.08
C THR A 57 -4.81 10.32 1.11
N MET A 58 -5.54 10.88 0.14
CA MET A 58 -5.82 12.31 0.02
C MET A 58 -7.29 12.53 -0.34
N SER A 59 -7.81 13.75 -0.12
CA SER A 59 -9.24 14.05 -0.29
C SER A 59 -9.78 13.70 -1.67
N ASP A 60 -9.09 14.10 -2.74
CA ASP A 60 -9.58 13.92 -4.11
C ASP A 60 -9.22 12.57 -4.71
N TYR A 61 -8.01 12.07 -4.42
CA TYR A 61 -7.46 10.82 -4.93
C TYR A 61 -6.56 10.15 -3.92
N SER A 62 -6.54 8.83 -3.94
CA SER A 62 -5.57 8.04 -3.21
C SER A 62 -4.65 7.30 -4.18
N ALA A 63 -3.55 6.80 -3.69
CA ALA A 63 -2.64 5.96 -4.45
C ALA A 63 -2.13 4.80 -3.60
N LEU A 64 -1.87 3.67 -4.22
CA LEU A 64 -1.02 2.63 -3.66
C LEU A 64 0.37 2.82 -4.22
N LEU A 65 1.33 3.07 -3.34
CA LEU A 65 2.74 3.19 -3.71
C LEU A 65 3.47 1.92 -3.30
N MET A 66 4.27 1.41 -4.22
CA MET A 66 5.22 0.34 -3.98
C MET A 66 6.61 0.87 -4.30
N GLN A 67 7.57 0.58 -3.46
CA GLN A 67 8.95 0.96 -3.73
C GLN A 67 9.89 -0.18 -3.41
N GLY A 68 10.88 -0.40 -4.30
CA GLY A 68 11.90 -1.40 -4.14
C GLY A 68 13.30 -0.84 -4.40
N ARG A 69 14.28 -1.38 -3.67
CA ARG A 69 15.70 -1.08 -3.85
C ARG A 69 16.43 -2.34 -4.29
N PRO A 70 17.29 -2.25 -5.31
CA PRO A 70 18.03 -3.38 -5.80
C PRO A 70 19.18 -3.75 -4.85
N LYS A 71 19.51 -5.03 -4.81
CA LYS A 71 20.77 -5.52 -4.27
C LYS A 71 21.93 -5.15 -5.20
N GLN A 72 23.15 -5.35 -4.73
CA GLN A 72 24.32 -5.19 -5.58
C GLN A 72 24.24 -6.11 -6.82
N GLY A 73 24.35 -5.52 -8.00
CA GLY A 73 24.29 -6.21 -9.28
C GLY A 73 22.89 -6.55 -9.78
N GLN A 74 21.84 -6.20 -9.04
CA GLN A 74 20.45 -6.37 -9.45
C GLN A 74 19.96 -5.14 -10.21
N THR A 75 19.20 -5.34 -11.26
CA THR A 75 18.60 -4.25 -12.03
C THR A 75 17.29 -3.75 -11.40
N LEU A 76 16.91 -2.51 -11.72
CA LEU A 76 15.63 -1.94 -11.28
C LEU A 76 14.43 -2.66 -11.90
N ASP A 77 14.58 -3.19 -13.12
CA ASP A 77 13.52 -3.97 -13.76
C ASP A 77 13.29 -5.31 -13.07
N GLU A 78 14.35 -6.01 -12.65
CA GLU A 78 14.21 -7.23 -11.85
C GLU A 78 13.48 -6.96 -10.53
N VAL A 79 13.76 -5.85 -9.85
CA VAL A 79 13.04 -5.46 -8.62
C VAL A 79 11.57 -5.17 -8.91
N LYS A 80 11.29 -4.43 -10.00
CA LYS A 80 9.91 -4.15 -10.46
C LYS A 80 9.15 -5.45 -10.70
N ASP A 81 9.73 -6.38 -11.45
CA ASP A 81 9.09 -7.64 -11.81
C ASP A 81 8.83 -8.53 -10.58
N LEU A 82 9.72 -8.52 -9.59
CA LEU A 82 9.48 -9.18 -8.31
C LEU A 82 8.28 -8.59 -7.57
N MET A 83 8.16 -7.25 -7.49
CA MET A 83 7.01 -6.60 -6.85
C MET A 83 5.70 -6.86 -7.61
N LEU A 84 5.73 -6.85 -8.94
CA LEU A 84 4.56 -7.19 -9.77
C LEU A 84 4.17 -8.66 -9.60
N GLY A 85 5.14 -9.55 -9.37
CA GLY A 85 4.90 -10.95 -9.04
C GLY A 85 4.06 -11.13 -7.77
N GLU A 86 4.32 -10.34 -6.74
CA GLU A 86 3.53 -10.38 -5.50
C GLU A 86 2.10 -9.80 -5.72
N LEU A 87 1.96 -8.78 -6.55
CA LEU A 87 0.62 -8.33 -6.97
C LEU A 87 -0.16 -9.41 -7.74
N LYS A 88 0.53 -10.16 -8.58
CA LYS A 88 -0.10 -11.27 -9.28
C LYS A 88 -0.60 -12.33 -8.30
N LYS A 89 0.19 -12.70 -7.28
CA LYS A 89 -0.27 -13.61 -6.22
C LYS A 89 -1.54 -13.09 -5.53
N LEU A 90 -1.57 -11.81 -5.20
CA LEU A 90 -2.75 -11.18 -4.60
C LEU A 90 -3.97 -11.28 -5.52
N ARG A 91 -3.84 -10.99 -6.82
CA ARG A 91 -4.92 -11.08 -7.81
C ARG A 91 -5.40 -12.52 -8.03
N ASP A 92 -4.48 -13.48 -7.97
CA ASP A 92 -4.78 -14.91 -8.14
C ASP A 92 -5.35 -15.53 -6.84
N GLY A 93 -5.32 -14.80 -5.72
CA GLY A 93 -5.71 -15.31 -4.41
C GLY A 93 -4.67 -16.26 -3.78
N ASP A 94 -3.43 -16.21 -4.26
CA ASP A 94 -2.32 -17.02 -3.73
C ASP A 94 -1.70 -16.36 -2.49
N PHE A 95 -2.49 -16.27 -1.44
CA PHE A 95 -2.07 -15.82 -0.10
C PHE A 95 -2.89 -16.52 0.98
N ASP A 96 -2.34 -16.65 2.18
CA ASP A 96 -3.04 -17.26 3.31
C ASP A 96 -4.17 -16.34 3.81
N GLU A 97 -5.38 -16.87 3.90
CA GLU A 97 -6.54 -16.14 4.44
C GLU A 97 -6.33 -15.66 5.87
N LYS A 98 -5.48 -16.33 6.65
CA LYS A 98 -5.09 -15.88 7.99
C LYS A 98 -4.39 -14.52 7.99
N MET A 99 -3.76 -14.12 6.89
CA MET A 99 -3.18 -12.78 6.76
C MET A 99 -4.27 -11.69 6.84
N LEU A 100 -5.43 -11.94 6.25
CA LEU A 100 -6.57 -11.02 6.34
C LEU A 100 -7.06 -10.90 7.78
N GLU A 101 -7.29 -12.03 8.45
CA GLU A 101 -7.73 -12.05 9.85
C GLU A 101 -6.72 -11.34 10.77
N ALA A 102 -5.43 -11.63 10.62
CA ALA A 102 -4.37 -11.02 11.41
C ALA A 102 -4.33 -9.49 11.22
N ASN A 103 -4.43 -9.01 9.97
CA ASN A 103 -4.44 -7.58 9.68
C ASN A 103 -5.69 -6.89 10.24
N ILE A 104 -6.87 -7.49 10.16
CA ILE A 104 -8.08 -6.93 10.79
C ILE A 104 -7.92 -6.85 12.32
N ASN A 105 -7.32 -7.84 12.96
CA ASN A 105 -7.05 -7.80 14.39
C ASN A 105 -6.03 -6.70 14.76
N ASN A 106 -5.02 -6.48 13.92
CA ASN A 106 -4.07 -5.38 14.10
C ASN A 106 -4.77 -4.01 13.97
N PHE A 107 -5.67 -3.83 13.01
CA PHE A 107 -6.48 -2.60 12.90
C PHE A 107 -7.35 -2.37 14.14
N LYS A 108 -7.98 -3.42 14.69
CA LYS A 108 -8.76 -3.31 15.93
C LYS A 108 -7.88 -2.86 17.11
N LEU A 109 -6.72 -3.50 17.27
CA LEU A 109 -5.77 -3.16 18.34
C LEU A 109 -5.30 -1.71 18.20
N TYR A 110 -4.91 -1.30 16.99
CA TYR A 110 -4.48 0.06 16.72
C TYR A 110 -5.59 1.09 17.02
N GLN A 111 -6.83 0.82 16.59
CA GLN A 111 -7.96 1.69 16.88
C GLN A 111 -8.20 1.83 18.40
N MET A 112 -8.13 0.72 19.15
CA MET A 112 -8.27 0.77 20.61
C MET A 112 -7.21 1.68 21.24
N GLN A 113 -5.94 1.52 20.84
CA GLN A 113 -4.83 2.34 21.33
C GLN A 113 -5.02 3.83 20.96
N GLN A 114 -5.49 4.13 19.75
CA GLN A 114 -5.78 5.52 19.34
C GLN A 114 -6.90 6.13 20.18
N LEU A 115 -7.93 5.36 20.50
CA LEU A 115 -9.05 5.84 21.30
C LEU A 115 -8.72 6.09 22.78
N GLU A 116 -7.61 5.58 23.28
CA GLU A 116 -7.10 5.88 24.64
C GLU A 116 -6.45 7.29 24.74
N ASN A 117 -6.02 7.84 23.59
CA ASN A 117 -5.36 9.13 23.53
C ASN A 117 -6.33 10.24 23.08
N ASN A 118 -6.40 11.34 23.88
CA ASN A 118 -7.29 12.46 23.57
C ASN A 118 -6.90 13.21 22.30
N ASP A 119 -5.60 13.40 22.06
CA ASP A 119 -5.12 14.10 20.88
C ASP A 119 -5.41 13.28 19.61
N ALA A 120 -5.17 11.97 19.67
CA ALA A 120 -5.50 11.07 18.55
C ALA A 120 -7.02 11.06 18.26
N ARG A 121 -7.87 11.10 19.30
CA ARG A 121 -9.33 11.24 19.11
C ARG A 121 -9.71 12.56 18.44
N ALA A 122 -9.08 13.66 18.84
CA ALA A 122 -9.30 14.96 18.23
C ALA A 122 -8.85 14.96 16.76
N ASP A 123 -7.69 14.37 16.46
CA ASP A 123 -7.15 14.23 15.10
C ASP A 123 -8.08 13.42 14.20
N MET A 124 -8.75 12.39 14.71
CA MET A 124 -9.74 11.63 13.92
C MET A 124 -10.88 12.53 13.40
N PHE A 125 -11.40 13.46 14.22
CA PHE A 125 -12.40 14.42 13.77
C PHE A 125 -11.86 15.38 12.71
N VAL A 126 -10.63 15.87 12.91
CA VAL A 126 -9.96 16.76 11.96
C VAL A 126 -9.77 16.04 10.61
N GLN A 127 -9.29 14.80 10.64
CA GLN A 127 -9.07 14.01 9.42
C GLN A 127 -10.40 13.70 8.69
N SER A 128 -11.46 13.34 9.41
CA SER A 128 -12.78 13.16 8.83
C SER A 128 -13.25 14.42 8.09
N PHE A 129 -13.09 15.59 8.72
CA PHE A 129 -13.45 16.87 8.11
C PHE A 129 -12.59 17.20 6.89
N VAL A 130 -11.27 17.03 6.98
CA VAL A 130 -10.33 17.30 5.87
C VAL A 130 -10.58 16.38 4.69
N ASN A 131 -10.88 15.11 4.95
CA ASN A 131 -11.16 14.11 3.92
C ASN A 131 -12.57 14.25 3.32
N GLY A 132 -13.44 15.07 3.94
CA GLY A 132 -14.84 15.19 3.52
C GLY A 132 -15.67 13.94 3.78
N SER A 133 -15.23 13.09 4.73
CA SER A 133 -15.94 11.86 5.11
C SER A 133 -17.00 12.15 6.19
N ASP A 134 -18.10 11.37 6.17
CA ASP A 134 -19.08 11.42 7.25
C ASP A 134 -18.51 10.71 8.50
N TRP A 135 -18.64 11.35 9.67
CA TRP A 135 -18.21 10.74 10.94
C TRP A 135 -18.86 9.39 11.22
N ALA A 136 -20.13 9.20 10.84
CA ALA A 136 -20.80 7.92 10.96
C ALA A 136 -20.16 6.82 10.11
N ASP A 137 -19.59 7.17 8.95
CA ASP A 137 -18.83 6.24 8.11
C ASP A 137 -17.47 5.92 8.74
N GLU A 138 -16.77 6.92 9.31
CA GLU A 138 -15.49 6.71 9.98
C GLU A 138 -15.59 5.72 11.15
N VAL A 139 -16.56 5.91 12.04
CA VAL A 139 -16.72 5.04 13.22
C VAL A 139 -17.18 3.63 12.89
N THR A 140 -17.70 3.41 11.68
CA THR A 140 -18.15 2.09 11.20
C THR A 140 -17.19 1.43 10.21
N ALA A 141 -16.13 2.13 9.79
CA ALA A 141 -15.15 1.64 8.81
C ALA A 141 -14.56 0.28 9.21
N LEU A 142 -14.09 0.13 10.44
CA LEU A 142 -13.51 -1.12 10.92
C LEU A 142 -14.53 -2.28 10.91
N ASN A 143 -15.81 -2.00 11.16
CA ASN A 143 -16.87 -3.03 11.06
C ASN A 143 -17.07 -3.48 9.61
N ARG A 144 -16.91 -2.58 8.62
CA ARG A 144 -16.96 -2.95 7.20
C ARG A 144 -15.72 -3.73 6.80
N MET A 145 -14.53 -3.25 7.17
CA MET A 145 -13.26 -3.94 6.91
C MET A 145 -13.25 -5.37 7.48
N SER A 146 -13.82 -5.57 8.68
CA SER A 146 -13.88 -6.88 9.33
C SER A 146 -14.80 -7.90 8.64
N LYS A 147 -15.63 -7.47 7.70
CA LYS A 147 -16.51 -8.34 6.89
C LYS A 147 -15.91 -8.69 5.54
N LEU A 148 -14.76 -8.09 5.18
CA LEU A 148 -14.08 -8.41 3.93
C LEU A 148 -13.64 -9.87 3.93
N THR A 149 -13.92 -10.52 2.82
CA THR A 149 -13.48 -11.89 2.54
C THR A 149 -12.26 -11.89 1.63
N LYS A 150 -11.59 -13.03 1.55
CA LYS A 150 -10.51 -13.22 0.57
C LYS A 150 -10.97 -12.93 -0.87
N ASN A 151 -12.19 -13.32 -1.22
CA ASN A 151 -12.75 -13.05 -2.54
C ASN A 151 -12.94 -11.55 -2.80
N ASP A 152 -13.33 -10.77 -1.79
CA ASP A 152 -13.43 -9.31 -1.93
C ASP A 152 -12.05 -8.67 -2.19
N ILE A 153 -11.02 -9.14 -1.50
CA ILE A 153 -9.63 -8.70 -1.72
C ILE A 153 -9.16 -9.02 -3.14
N VAL A 154 -9.41 -10.25 -3.61
CA VAL A 154 -9.07 -10.68 -4.97
C VAL A 154 -9.83 -9.86 -6.02
N ALA A 155 -11.13 -9.66 -5.83
CA ALA A 155 -11.96 -8.84 -6.74
C ALA A 155 -11.47 -7.39 -6.80
N PHE A 156 -11.14 -6.80 -5.63
CA PHE A 156 -10.58 -5.46 -5.54
C PHE A 156 -9.23 -5.35 -6.25
N ALA A 157 -8.31 -6.30 -6.02
CA ALA A 157 -7.01 -6.32 -6.67
C ALA A 157 -7.14 -6.41 -8.20
N ASN A 158 -8.04 -7.25 -8.71
CA ASN A 158 -8.31 -7.37 -10.15
C ASN A 158 -9.00 -6.14 -10.75
N LYS A 159 -9.77 -5.39 -9.96
CA LYS A 159 -10.40 -4.13 -10.39
C LYS A 159 -9.37 -3.02 -10.59
N TYR A 160 -8.46 -2.84 -9.64
CA TYR A 160 -7.60 -1.66 -9.55
C TYR A 160 -6.13 -1.91 -9.91
N LEU A 161 -5.55 -3.03 -9.51
CA LEU A 161 -4.11 -3.30 -9.62
C LEU A 161 -3.78 -4.04 -10.93
N LYS A 162 -4.13 -3.40 -12.06
CA LYS A 162 -3.91 -3.94 -13.40
C LYS A 162 -2.50 -3.68 -13.89
N ASP A 163 -2.03 -4.50 -14.83
CA ASP A 163 -0.69 -4.42 -15.39
C ASP A 163 -0.53 -3.26 -16.40
N ASP A 164 -1.63 -2.65 -16.82
CA ASP A 164 -1.69 -1.57 -17.81
C ASP A 164 -2.12 -0.20 -17.21
N ASN A 165 -2.28 -0.11 -15.88
CA ASN A 165 -2.85 1.06 -15.20
C ASN A 165 -2.01 1.53 -14.02
N TYR A 166 -0.71 1.65 -14.20
CA TYR A 166 0.17 2.20 -13.15
C TYR A 166 1.26 3.11 -13.74
N ALA A 167 1.77 3.99 -12.90
CA ALA A 167 2.96 4.77 -13.19
C ALA A 167 4.20 4.07 -12.63
N VAL A 168 5.32 4.14 -13.34
CA VAL A 168 6.62 3.66 -12.88
C VAL A 168 7.63 4.77 -12.88
N ILE A 169 8.41 4.89 -11.79
CA ILE A 169 9.46 5.88 -11.63
C ILE A 169 10.76 5.13 -11.28
N TYR A 170 11.78 5.31 -12.11
CA TYR A 170 13.10 4.80 -11.88
C TYR A 170 14.01 5.93 -11.35
N LYS A 171 14.52 5.78 -10.15
CA LYS A 171 15.60 6.62 -9.63
C LYS A 171 16.93 5.94 -9.91
N ARG A 172 17.71 6.50 -10.82
CA ARG A 172 19.00 5.95 -11.26
C ARG A 172 20.15 6.80 -10.72
N GLN A 173 21.30 6.17 -10.51
CA GLN A 173 22.54 6.90 -10.23
C GLN A 173 23.11 7.50 -11.51
N GLY A 174 23.79 8.65 -11.39
CA GLY A 174 24.47 9.31 -12.50
C GLY A 174 23.94 10.71 -12.78
N LYS A 175 24.46 11.32 -13.84
CA LYS A 175 23.95 12.60 -14.36
C LYS A 175 22.86 12.31 -15.38
N ASP A 176 21.76 13.03 -15.29
CA ASP A 176 20.73 13.01 -16.34
C ASP A 176 21.34 13.68 -17.60
N PRO A 177 21.47 12.94 -18.72
CA PRO A 177 21.95 13.52 -19.97
C PRO A 177 21.02 14.60 -20.53
N ASN A 178 19.77 14.66 -20.06
CA ASN A 178 18.76 15.63 -20.46
C ASN A 178 18.56 16.76 -19.43
N GLU A 179 19.41 16.84 -18.40
CA GLU A 179 19.31 17.87 -17.36
C GLU A 179 19.40 19.27 -18.00
N LYS A 180 18.25 19.94 -18.07
CA LYS A 180 18.21 21.34 -18.47
C LYS A 180 18.73 22.17 -17.30
N LYS A 181 19.89 22.82 -17.47
CA LYS A 181 20.31 23.84 -16.52
C LYS A 181 19.22 24.91 -16.48
N MET A 182 18.58 25.06 -15.33
CA MET A 182 17.72 26.21 -15.11
C MET A 182 18.58 27.48 -15.17
N PRO A 183 18.10 28.53 -15.82
CA PRO A 183 18.80 29.81 -15.95
C PRO A 183 19.03 30.47 -14.61
#